data_19f74e7ae155a57c5db1f6fa38145f66
#
_entry.id   19f74e7ae155a57c5db1f6fa38145f66
#
_cell.length_a   1.000
_cell.length_b   1.000
_cell.length_c   1.000
_cell.angle_alpha   90.00
_cell.angle_beta   90.00
_cell.angle_gamma   90.00
#
_symmetry.space_group_name_H-M   'P 1'
#
loop_
_entity.id
_entity.type
_entity.pdbx_description
1 polymer ?
#
loop_
_entity_poly.entity_id
_entity_poly.type
_entity_poly.pdbx_seq_one_letter_code
_entity_poly.pdbx_strand_id
1 'polypeptide(L)'
;MEAIALGRVLWDYLRIGAPLEQGEAIVVFGGHDLRVADWAAQLWLDGWAPKLVLSGGLGYYTSKIWREPEAHKFRRIAIERGVNADAILIEDQSRNSGENVVLTRKLLETSGFLLRRAICVQKPYLERRVLLTLQKQWPGCDFLVSSPPISYEAYARPDIIGFDRLINELVGQVDRVERYPELGFTEKTTVPEEVIAAKRQLVELGFVNRLISEVGQFGSSSG
;
A
#
# COMPACT_ATOMS: atom_id res chain seq x y z
N MET A 1 19.30 -4.92 -19.25
CA MET A 1 18.83 -6.27 -18.85
C MET A 1 19.12 -6.53 -17.35
N GLU A 2 20.30 -6.21 -16.87
CA GLU A 2 20.71 -6.40 -15.48
C GLU A 2 19.77 -5.73 -14.47
N ALA A 3 19.47 -4.43 -14.60
CA ALA A 3 18.59 -3.70 -13.70
C ALA A 3 17.16 -4.30 -13.62
N ILE A 4 16.67 -4.88 -14.73
CA ILE A 4 15.36 -5.53 -14.77
C ILE A 4 15.38 -6.80 -13.91
N ALA A 5 16.45 -7.60 -13.99
CA ALA A 5 16.60 -8.81 -13.18
C ALA A 5 16.75 -8.48 -11.69
N LEU A 6 17.56 -7.48 -11.34
CA LEU A 6 17.70 -6.98 -9.96
C LEU A 6 16.36 -6.42 -9.42
N GLY A 7 15.64 -5.67 -10.26
CA GLY A 7 14.30 -5.17 -9.91
C GLY A 7 13.30 -6.29 -9.62
N ARG A 8 13.40 -7.43 -10.33
CA ARG A 8 12.59 -8.61 -10.05
C ARG A 8 12.84 -9.16 -8.63
N VAL A 9 14.11 -9.24 -8.20
CA VAL A 9 14.44 -9.67 -6.83
C VAL A 9 13.74 -8.82 -5.79
N LEU A 10 13.74 -7.48 -5.98
CA LEU A 10 13.05 -6.57 -5.07
C LEU A 10 11.53 -6.73 -5.13
N TRP A 11 10.96 -6.93 -6.32
CA TRP A 11 9.53 -7.15 -6.50
C TRP A 11 9.07 -8.42 -5.78
N ASP A 12 9.76 -9.52 -5.98
CA ASP A 12 9.40 -10.82 -5.39
C ASP A 12 9.52 -10.78 -3.85
N TYR A 13 10.49 -10.06 -3.31
CA TYR A 13 10.59 -9.80 -1.88
C TYR A 13 9.45 -8.94 -1.34
N LEU A 14 9.10 -7.86 -2.02
CA LEU A 14 8.10 -6.88 -1.56
C LEU A 14 6.68 -7.43 -1.65
N ARG A 15 6.40 -8.28 -2.63
CA ARG A 15 5.14 -8.97 -2.78
C ARG A 15 5.11 -10.20 -1.88
N ILE A 16 4.11 -10.28 -1.00
CA ILE A 16 3.97 -11.39 -0.06
C ILE A 16 3.21 -12.55 -0.71
N GLY A 17 2.11 -12.26 -1.40
CA GLY A 17 1.33 -13.27 -2.10
C GLY A 17 0.78 -14.38 -1.19
N ALA A 18 0.51 -14.07 0.08
CA ALA A 18 0.00 -15.04 1.04
C ALA A 18 -1.42 -15.51 0.68
N PRO A 19 -1.79 -16.76 1.01
CA PRO A 19 -3.17 -17.20 0.94
C PRO A 19 -4.08 -16.28 1.75
N LEU A 20 -5.27 -16.00 1.23
CA LEU A 20 -6.27 -15.22 1.93
C LEU A 20 -7.14 -16.12 2.79
N GLU A 21 -7.61 -15.55 3.90
CA GLU A 21 -8.68 -16.10 4.73
C GLU A 21 -9.77 -15.04 4.85
N GLN A 22 -11.01 -15.46 5.12
CA GLN A 22 -12.11 -14.54 5.32
C GLN A 22 -11.83 -13.60 6.49
N GLY A 23 -12.10 -12.31 6.26
CA GLY A 23 -11.98 -11.26 7.26
C GLY A 23 -13.31 -10.57 7.56
N GLU A 24 -13.29 -9.67 8.51
CA GLU A 24 -14.45 -8.85 8.87
C GLU A 24 -14.57 -7.62 7.95
N ALA A 25 -13.45 -7.20 7.35
CA ALA A 25 -13.41 -6.13 6.35
C ALA A 25 -12.28 -6.33 5.33
N ILE A 26 -12.48 -5.77 4.14
CA ILE A 26 -11.43 -5.44 3.19
C ILE A 26 -11.10 -3.96 3.39
N VAL A 27 -9.84 -3.64 3.67
CA VAL A 27 -9.36 -2.27 3.89
C VAL A 27 -8.48 -1.86 2.72
N VAL A 28 -8.76 -0.73 2.11
CA VAL A 28 -8.00 -0.19 0.98
C VAL A 28 -7.38 1.13 1.39
N PHE A 29 -6.07 1.24 1.32
CA PHE A 29 -5.39 2.51 1.55
C PHE A 29 -5.11 3.24 0.24
N GLY A 30 -5.27 4.55 0.30
CA GLY A 30 -5.21 5.46 -0.81
C GLY A 30 -3.95 5.38 -1.67
N GLY A 31 -4.08 5.93 -2.85
CA GLY A 31 -3.05 6.01 -3.87
C GLY A 31 -3.66 6.28 -5.25
N HIS A 32 -2.79 6.55 -6.22
CA HIS A 32 -3.21 6.89 -7.58
C HIS A 32 -3.54 5.67 -8.47
N ASP A 33 -3.24 4.45 -8.01
CA ASP A 33 -3.49 3.22 -8.79
C ASP A 33 -4.90 2.69 -8.52
N LEU A 34 -5.81 3.01 -9.42
CA LEU A 34 -7.23 2.66 -9.29
C LEU A 34 -7.52 1.14 -9.38
N ARG A 35 -6.56 0.34 -9.90
CA ARG A 35 -6.70 -1.13 -9.95
C ARG A 35 -6.77 -1.76 -8.56
N VAL A 36 -6.24 -1.07 -7.55
CA VAL A 36 -6.33 -1.50 -6.14
C VAL A 36 -7.79 -1.50 -5.69
N ALA A 37 -8.56 -0.47 -6.05
CA ALA A 37 -9.99 -0.39 -5.74
C ALA A 37 -10.81 -1.43 -6.51
N ASP A 38 -10.48 -1.65 -7.78
CA ASP A 38 -11.12 -2.66 -8.61
C ASP A 38 -10.92 -4.07 -8.04
N TRP A 39 -9.69 -4.40 -7.62
CA TRP A 39 -9.37 -5.68 -6.97
C TRP A 39 -10.07 -5.85 -5.62
N ALA A 40 -10.11 -4.81 -4.81
CA ALA A 40 -10.81 -4.86 -3.53
C ALA A 40 -12.32 -5.07 -3.70
N ALA A 41 -12.92 -4.45 -4.74
CA ALA A 41 -14.31 -4.70 -5.10
C ALA A 41 -14.53 -6.16 -5.54
N GLN A 42 -13.61 -6.73 -6.31
CA GLN A 42 -13.69 -8.14 -6.69
C GLN A 42 -13.63 -9.06 -5.48
N LEU A 43 -12.70 -8.83 -4.55
CA LEU A 43 -12.61 -9.61 -3.32
C LEU A 43 -13.89 -9.52 -2.47
N TRP A 44 -14.52 -8.35 -2.43
CA TRP A 44 -15.81 -8.20 -1.74
C TRP A 44 -16.92 -9.00 -2.42
N LEU A 45 -17.00 -8.95 -3.76
CA LEU A 45 -17.97 -9.72 -4.55
C LEU A 45 -17.78 -11.23 -4.41
N ASP A 46 -16.53 -11.67 -4.25
CA ASP A 46 -16.16 -13.07 -4.01
C ASP A 46 -16.46 -13.52 -2.56
N GLY A 47 -16.94 -12.61 -1.69
CA GLY A 47 -17.36 -12.93 -0.33
C GLY A 47 -16.24 -13.03 0.70
N TRP A 48 -15.06 -12.44 0.43
CA TRP A 48 -13.92 -12.48 1.36
C TRP A 48 -14.14 -11.66 2.64
N ALA A 49 -15.03 -10.65 2.61
CA ALA A 49 -15.45 -9.91 3.81
C ALA A 49 -16.78 -9.18 3.56
N PRO A 50 -17.59 -8.94 4.61
CA PRO A 50 -18.87 -8.25 4.47
C PRO A 50 -18.75 -6.73 4.31
N LYS A 51 -17.64 -6.12 4.74
CA LYS A 51 -17.42 -4.67 4.67
C LYS A 51 -16.22 -4.31 3.80
N LEU A 52 -16.34 -3.18 3.12
CA LEU A 52 -15.27 -2.56 2.34
C LEU A 52 -14.96 -1.18 2.93
N VAL A 53 -13.74 -0.98 3.41
CA VAL A 53 -13.27 0.26 4.04
C VAL A 53 -12.29 0.93 3.10
N LEU A 54 -12.62 2.11 2.61
CA LEU A 54 -11.83 2.87 1.65
C LEU A 54 -11.25 4.09 2.36
N SER A 55 -9.94 4.15 2.47
CA SER A 55 -9.22 5.24 3.14
C SER A 55 -8.32 5.96 2.16
N GLY A 56 -8.35 7.27 2.19
CA GLY A 56 -7.48 8.15 1.43
C GLY A 56 -8.11 9.50 1.13
N GLY A 57 -7.54 10.56 1.70
CA GLY A 57 -7.83 11.94 1.32
C GLY A 57 -7.06 12.34 0.07
N LEU A 58 -6.51 13.55 0.06
CA LEU A 58 -5.61 14.04 -0.99
C LEU A 58 -4.16 14.03 -0.47
N GLY A 59 -3.42 13.00 -0.85
CA GLY A 59 -1.99 12.91 -0.57
C GLY A 59 -1.15 13.86 -1.44
N TYR A 60 0.14 14.00 -1.11
CA TYR A 60 1.05 14.92 -1.83
C TYR A 60 1.07 14.72 -3.36
N TYR A 61 1.00 13.48 -3.84
CA TYR A 61 1.00 13.21 -5.28
C TYR A 61 -0.39 13.39 -5.88
N THR A 62 -1.41 12.85 -5.24
CA THR A 62 -2.78 12.83 -5.77
C THR A 62 -3.43 14.21 -5.76
N SER A 63 -3.06 15.11 -4.85
CA SER A 63 -3.50 16.51 -4.86
C SER A 63 -3.06 17.30 -6.11
N LYS A 64 -2.04 16.82 -6.82
CA LYS A 64 -1.56 17.43 -8.09
C LYS A 64 -2.37 16.99 -9.31
N ILE A 65 -3.06 15.87 -9.22
CA ILE A 65 -3.77 15.25 -10.35
C ILE A 65 -5.28 15.11 -10.13
N TRP A 66 -5.73 15.17 -8.87
CA TRP A 66 -7.14 15.03 -8.51
C TRP A 66 -7.61 16.20 -7.64
N ARG A 67 -8.93 16.47 -7.70
CA ARG A 67 -9.61 17.49 -6.89
C ARG A 67 -10.55 16.89 -5.84
N GLU A 68 -10.60 15.58 -5.76
CA GLU A 68 -11.43 14.83 -4.81
C GLU A 68 -10.58 13.79 -4.07
N PRO A 69 -10.94 13.41 -2.84
CA PRO A 69 -10.26 12.37 -2.08
C PRO A 69 -10.16 11.04 -2.82
N GLU A 70 -9.08 10.32 -2.59
CA GLU A 70 -8.80 9.01 -3.19
C GLU A 70 -9.90 8.01 -2.85
N ALA A 71 -10.38 8.01 -1.60
CA ALA A 71 -11.45 7.14 -1.13
C ALA A 71 -12.77 7.33 -1.92
N HIS A 72 -13.09 8.55 -2.35
CA HIS A 72 -14.28 8.81 -3.17
C HIS A 72 -14.16 8.21 -4.58
N LYS A 73 -12.96 8.26 -5.19
CA LYS A 73 -12.70 7.59 -6.46
C LYS A 73 -12.82 6.07 -6.33
N PHE A 74 -12.25 5.52 -5.27
CA PHE A 74 -12.33 4.09 -4.98
C PHE A 74 -13.78 3.64 -4.75
N ARG A 75 -14.57 4.44 -4.02
CA ARG A 75 -15.99 4.18 -3.81
C ARG A 75 -16.77 4.10 -5.13
N ARG A 76 -16.52 5.02 -6.05
CA ARG A 76 -17.18 5.04 -7.36
C ARG A 76 -16.88 3.75 -8.13
N ILE A 77 -15.61 3.34 -8.20
CA ILE A 77 -15.21 2.09 -8.84
C ILE A 77 -15.89 0.89 -8.17
N ALA A 78 -15.90 0.83 -6.84
CA ALA A 78 -16.52 -0.27 -6.11
C ALA A 78 -18.03 -0.37 -6.40
N ILE A 79 -18.75 0.74 -6.44
CA ILE A 79 -20.18 0.78 -6.77
C ILE A 79 -20.42 0.37 -8.23
N GLU A 80 -19.62 0.88 -9.17
CA GLU A 80 -19.69 0.51 -10.59
C GLU A 80 -19.44 -1.00 -10.81
N ARG A 81 -18.64 -1.63 -9.96
CA ARG A 81 -18.40 -3.08 -9.93
C ARG A 81 -19.54 -3.88 -9.30
N GLY A 82 -20.47 -3.24 -8.60
CA GLY A 82 -21.62 -3.88 -7.95
C GLY A 82 -21.53 -4.05 -6.43
N VAL A 83 -20.54 -3.41 -5.77
CA VAL A 83 -20.47 -3.41 -4.32
C VAL A 83 -21.63 -2.59 -3.76
N ASN A 84 -22.36 -3.16 -2.78
CA ASN A 84 -23.45 -2.45 -2.11
C ASN A 84 -22.91 -1.22 -1.36
N ALA A 85 -23.51 -0.05 -1.60
CA ALA A 85 -23.10 1.20 -0.98
C ALA A 85 -23.14 1.16 0.56
N ASP A 86 -24.06 0.41 1.16
CA ASP A 86 -24.20 0.24 2.61
C ASP A 86 -23.09 -0.64 3.23
N ALA A 87 -22.36 -1.37 2.39
CA ALA A 87 -21.19 -2.13 2.82
C ALA A 87 -19.92 -1.29 2.87
N ILE A 88 -19.92 -0.08 2.30
CA ILE A 88 -18.75 0.77 2.13
C ILE A 88 -18.64 1.78 3.27
N LEU A 89 -17.49 1.80 3.95
CA LEU A 89 -17.07 2.85 4.89
C LEU A 89 -15.98 3.70 4.26
N ILE A 90 -16.00 5.02 4.49
CA ILE A 90 -15.06 5.97 3.89
C ILE A 90 -14.31 6.74 4.96
N GLU A 91 -12.99 6.78 4.83
CA GLU A 91 -12.08 7.71 5.49
C GLU A 91 -11.43 8.57 4.40
N ASP A 92 -11.64 9.87 4.39
CA ASP A 92 -11.26 10.80 3.31
C ASP A 92 -10.38 11.98 3.78
N GLN A 93 -9.83 11.90 5.00
CA GLN A 93 -9.05 12.97 5.59
C GLN A 93 -7.54 12.70 5.57
N SER A 94 -7.13 11.47 5.44
CA SER A 94 -5.72 11.06 5.47
C SER A 94 -4.92 11.62 4.29
N ARG A 95 -3.66 12.01 4.54
CA ARG A 95 -2.76 12.62 3.56
C ARG A 95 -1.53 11.80 3.25
N ASN A 96 -1.32 10.73 4.01
CA ASN A 96 -0.17 9.82 3.87
C ASN A 96 -0.50 8.44 4.41
N SER A 97 0.39 7.47 4.16
CA SER A 97 0.17 6.06 4.53
C SER A 97 0.02 5.81 6.04
N GLY A 98 0.68 6.61 6.88
CA GLY A 98 0.55 6.50 8.33
C GLY A 98 -0.82 6.99 8.80
N GLU A 99 -1.26 8.14 8.29
CA GLU A 99 -2.58 8.69 8.57
C GLU A 99 -3.70 7.78 8.08
N ASN A 100 -3.53 7.12 6.91
CA ASN A 100 -4.49 6.11 6.44
C ASN A 100 -4.76 5.05 7.53
N VAL A 101 -3.72 4.52 8.16
CA VAL A 101 -3.88 3.49 9.20
C VAL A 101 -4.57 4.07 10.44
N VAL A 102 -4.07 5.19 10.96
CA VAL A 102 -4.56 5.79 12.21
C VAL A 102 -6.02 6.25 12.07
N LEU A 103 -6.34 6.96 10.98
CA LEU A 103 -7.70 7.50 10.79
C LEU A 103 -8.71 6.41 10.43
N THR A 104 -8.30 5.39 9.67
CA THR A 104 -9.16 4.22 9.41
C THR A 104 -9.49 3.47 10.69
N ARG A 105 -8.48 3.23 11.54
CA ARG A 105 -8.69 2.61 12.85
C ARG A 105 -9.67 3.43 13.70
N LYS A 106 -9.47 4.75 13.79
CA LYS A 106 -10.35 5.65 14.51
C LYS A 106 -11.78 5.63 13.96
N LEU A 107 -11.95 5.65 12.64
CA LEU A 107 -13.27 5.55 12.00
C LEU A 107 -14.00 4.29 12.44
N LEU A 108 -13.33 3.13 12.41
CA LEU A 108 -13.95 1.85 12.77
C LEU A 108 -14.26 1.76 14.26
N GLU A 109 -13.36 2.20 15.13
CA GLU A 109 -13.57 2.27 16.58
C GLU A 109 -14.81 3.15 16.93
N THR A 110 -14.92 4.33 16.30
CA THR A 110 -16.07 5.24 16.53
C THR A 110 -17.37 4.70 15.95
N SER A 111 -17.30 3.85 14.93
CA SER A 111 -18.45 3.16 14.35
C SER A 111 -18.86 1.90 15.13
N GLY A 112 -18.17 1.59 16.23
CA GLY A 112 -18.39 0.37 17.01
C GLY A 112 -17.96 -0.92 16.29
N PHE A 113 -17.16 -0.82 15.24
CA PHE A 113 -16.72 -1.95 14.43
C PHE A 113 -15.29 -2.35 14.81
N LEU A 114 -15.19 -3.38 15.64
CA LEU A 114 -13.87 -3.92 16.03
C LEU A 114 -13.39 -4.96 15.01
N LEU A 115 -12.23 -4.71 14.42
CA LEU A 115 -11.59 -5.66 13.54
C LEU A 115 -10.68 -6.61 14.33
N ARG A 116 -10.88 -7.91 14.14
CA ARG A 116 -9.96 -8.97 14.59
C ARG A 116 -9.13 -9.50 13.44
N ARG A 117 -9.71 -9.59 12.23
CA ARG A 117 -9.02 -9.94 11.00
C ARG A 117 -9.51 -9.08 9.85
N ALA A 118 -8.59 -8.58 9.04
CA ALA A 118 -8.91 -7.81 7.84
C ALA A 118 -7.95 -8.13 6.68
N ILE A 119 -8.45 -7.96 5.45
CA ILE A 119 -7.65 -8.04 4.24
C ILE A 119 -7.29 -6.62 3.80
N CYS A 120 -6.01 -6.27 3.87
CA CYS A 120 -5.54 -4.98 3.37
C CYS A 120 -5.15 -5.09 1.89
N VAL A 121 -5.77 -4.31 1.03
CA VAL A 121 -5.48 -4.28 -0.40
C VAL A 121 -4.63 -3.06 -0.75
N GLN A 122 -3.51 -3.31 -1.43
CA GLN A 122 -2.57 -2.27 -1.86
C GLN A 122 -1.87 -2.69 -3.16
N LYS A 123 -1.01 -1.82 -3.71
CA LYS A 123 -0.17 -2.14 -4.87
C LYS A 123 0.76 -3.32 -4.55
N PRO A 124 1.10 -4.20 -5.51
CA PRO A 124 1.90 -5.40 -5.25
C PRO A 124 3.20 -5.13 -4.49
N TYR A 125 3.96 -4.13 -4.90
CA TYR A 125 5.23 -3.77 -4.27
C TYR A 125 5.10 -3.01 -2.93
N LEU A 126 3.89 -2.80 -2.44
CA LEU A 126 3.63 -2.21 -1.13
C LEU A 126 3.16 -3.23 -0.08
N GLU A 127 2.86 -4.48 -0.45
CA GLU A 127 2.29 -5.48 0.46
C GLU A 127 3.13 -5.62 1.74
N ARG A 128 4.44 -5.85 1.62
CA ARG A 128 5.31 -6.04 2.78
C ARG A 128 5.35 -4.82 3.68
N ARG A 129 5.56 -3.64 3.13
CA ARG A 129 5.65 -2.43 3.93
C ARG A 129 4.33 -2.09 4.60
N VAL A 130 3.19 -2.23 3.92
CA VAL A 130 1.89 -1.95 4.52
C VAL A 130 1.57 -2.95 5.64
N LEU A 131 1.91 -4.23 5.47
CA LEU A 131 1.73 -5.23 6.53
C LEU A 131 2.54 -4.86 7.77
N LEU A 132 3.82 -4.53 7.62
CA LEU A 132 4.68 -4.12 8.72
C LEU A 132 4.19 -2.81 9.39
N THR A 133 3.62 -1.89 8.61
CA THR A 133 2.98 -0.68 9.16
C THR A 133 1.76 -1.03 10.00
N LEU A 134 0.89 -1.90 9.50
CA LEU A 134 -0.32 -2.34 10.19
C LEU A 134 0.01 -3.08 11.48
N GLN A 135 0.96 -3.99 11.46
CA GLN A 135 1.43 -4.71 12.64
C GLN A 135 1.92 -3.75 13.75
N LYS A 136 2.60 -2.66 13.35
CA LYS A 136 3.10 -1.65 14.28
C LYS A 136 2.01 -0.71 14.79
N GLN A 137 1.19 -0.17 13.88
CA GLN A 137 0.28 0.93 14.17
C GLN A 137 -1.12 0.44 14.60
N TRP A 138 -1.44 -0.82 14.34
CA TRP A 138 -2.74 -1.41 14.66
C TRP A 138 -2.59 -2.80 15.29
N PRO A 139 -1.95 -2.88 16.46
CA PRO A 139 -1.78 -4.16 17.16
C PRO A 139 -3.15 -4.71 17.58
N GLY A 140 -3.26 -6.05 17.56
CA GLY A 140 -4.48 -6.76 17.95
C GLY A 140 -5.45 -7.08 16.81
N CYS A 141 -5.17 -6.61 15.58
CA CYS A 141 -5.85 -7.07 14.38
C CYS A 141 -4.90 -7.93 13.53
N ASP A 142 -5.39 -9.09 13.09
CA ASP A 142 -4.68 -9.97 12.16
C ASP A 142 -4.90 -9.46 10.73
N PHE A 143 -3.84 -8.93 10.11
CA PHE A 143 -3.92 -8.39 8.76
C PHE A 143 -3.31 -9.36 7.74
N LEU A 144 -4.13 -9.75 6.78
CA LEU A 144 -3.69 -10.35 5.53
C LEU A 144 -3.51 -9.25 4.49
N VAL A 145 -2.57 -9.42 3.57
CA VAL A 145 -2.36 -8.45 2.49
C VAL A 145 -2.65 -9.08 1.14
N SER A 146 -3.21 -8.27 0.25
CA SER A 146 -3.51 -8.65 -1.12
C SER A 146 -3.25 -7.50 -2.08
N SER A 147 -3.01 -7.82 -3.33
CA SER A 147 -2.84 -6.84 -4.41
C SER A 147 -3.44 -7.37 -5.71
N PRO A 148 -3.73 -6.51 -6.69
CA PRO A 148 -4.11 -6.94 -8.03
C PRO A 148 -3.14 -8.00 -8.55
N PRO A 149 -3.62 -9.12 -9.15
CA PRO A 149 -2.80 -10.25 -9.60
C PRO A 149 -2.05 -9.92 -10.90
N ILE A 150 -1.16 -8.92 -10.83
CA ILE A 150 -0.39 -8.42 -11.96
C ILE A 150 1.06 -8.85 -11.78
N SER A 151 1.67 -9.39 -12.83
CA SER A 151 3.10 -9.75 -12.82
C SER A 151 4.01 -8.52 -12.86
N TYR A 152 5.28 -8.69 -12.52
CA TYR A 152 6.30 -7.65 -12.57
C TYR A 152 6.39 -7.02 -13.96
N GLU A 153 6.46 -7.83 -15.02
CA GLU A 153 6.53 -7.37 -16.40
C GLU A 153 5.28 -6.63 -16.84
N ALA A 154 4.12 -7.17 -16.48
CA ALA A 154 2.85 -6.53 -16.81
C ALA A 154 2.68 -5.19 -16.09
N TYR A 155 3.18 -5.09 -14.84
CA TYR A 155 3.16 -3.83 -14.09
C TYR A 155 4.15 -2.82 -14.65
N ALA A 156 5.32 -3.29 -15.14
CA ALA A 156 6.38 -2.46 -15.71
C ALA A 156 6.12 -1.99 -17.15
N ARG A 157 4.97 -2.30 -17.74
CA ARG A 157 4.63 -1.82 -19.09
C ARG A 157 4.68 -0.29 -19.17
N PRO A 158 5.16 0.29 -20.31
CA PRO A 158 5.28 1.75 -20.46
C PRO A 158 3.95 2.51 -20.31
N ASP A 159 2.84 1.89 -20.68
CA ASP A 159 1.49 2.47 -20.53
C ASP A 159 0.97 2.43 -19.08
N ILE A 160 1.67 1.73 -18.17
CA ILE A 160 1.36 1.66 -16.74
C ILE A 160 2.34 2.50 -15.93
N ILE A 161 3.62 2.12 -15.88
CA ILE A 161 4.61 2.83 -15.08
C ILE A 161 5.99 2.91 -15.76
N GLY A 162 6.36 1.92 -16.57
CA GLY A 162 7.70 1.74 -17.13
C GLY A 162 8.71 1.15 -16.12
N PHE A 163 9.72 0.42 -16.63
CA PHE A 163 10.72 -0.25 -15.78
C PHE A 163 11.48 0.73 -14.90
N ASP A 164 11.99 1.84 -15.46
CA ASP A 164 12.84 2.79 -14.72
C ASP A 164 12.10 3.37 -13.50
N ARG A 165 10.85 3.76 -13.69
CA ARG A 165 10.05 4.29 -12.59
C ARG A 165 9.70 3.20 -11.59
N LEU A 166 9.34 2.00 -12.05
CA LEU A 166 9.02 0.88 -11.16
C LEU A 166 10.25 0.50 -10.32
N ILE A 167 11.44 0.37 -10.92
CA ILE A 167 12.67 0.04 -10.19
C ILE A 167 12.98 1.08 -9.12
N ASN A 168 12.85 2.38 -9.43
CA ASN A 168 12.99 3.43 -8.41
C ASN A 168 11.98 3.26 -7.26
N GLU A 169 10.72 2.93 -7.55
CA GLU A 169 9.73 2.65 -6.49
C GLU A 169 10.15 1.44 -5.65
N LEU A 170 10.59 0.34 -6.26
CA LEU A 170 11.04 -0.88 -5.56
C LEU A 170 12.22 -0.59 -4.64
N VAL A 171 13.25 0.08 -5.13
CA VAL A 171 14.43 0.51 -4.34
C VAL A 171 13.96 1.33 -3.14
N GLY A 172 13.09 2.32 -3.37
CA GLY A 172 12.56 3.15 -2.30
C GLY A 172 11.67 2.39 -1.29
N GLN A 173 10.99 1.31 -1.70
CA GLN A 173 10.22 0.50 -0.74
C GLN A 173 11.13 -0.37 0.13
N VAL A 174 12.17 -1.00 -0.45
CA VAL A 174 13.15 -1.75 0.35
C VAL A 174 13.88 -0.82 1.31
N ASP A 175 14.28 0.37 0.88
CA ASP A 175 14.91 1.38 1.76
C ASP A 175 14.01 1.74 2.95
N ARG A 176 12.69 1.83 2.74
CA ARG A 176 11.73 2.06 3.84
C ARG A 176 11.55 0.86 4.76
N VAL A 177 11.56 -0.35 4.22
CA VAL A 177 11.51 -1.57 5.04
C VAL A 177 12.71 -1.65 5.98
N GLU A 178 13.90 -1.23 5.54
CA GLU A 178 15.10 -1.21 6.37
C GLU A 178 15.10 -0.08 7.42
N ARG A 179 14.66 1.13 7.05
CA ARG A 179 14.85 2.34 7.88
C ARG A 179 13.65 2.70 8.76
N TYR A 180 12.43 2.35 8.35
CA TYR A 180 11.20 2.72 9.08
C TYR A 180 11.03 2.11 10.47
N PRO A 181 11.58 0.90 10.79
CA PRO A 181 11.54 0.38 12.14
C PRO A 181 12.23 1.29 13.15
N GLU A 182 13.39 1.87 12.81
CA GLU A 182 14.13 2.80 13.68
C GLU A 182 13.38 4.13 13.89
N LEU A 183 12.54 4.49 12.94
CA LEU A 183 11.67 5.68 13.01
C LEU A 183 10.33 5.40 13.70
N GLY A 184 10.08 4.15 14.12
CA GLY A 184 8.85 3.75 14.80
C GLY A 184 7.62 3.59 13.88
N PHE A 185 7.78 3.58 12.56
CA PHE A 185 6.66 3.53 11.61
C PHE A 185 6.21 2.12 11.28
N THR A 186 7.11 1.15 11.31
CA THR A 186 6.85 -0.25 10.96
C THR A 186 7.43 -1.20 12.01
N GLU A 187 6.93 -2.43 12.04
CA GLU A 187 7.63 -3.51 12.71
C GLU A 187 8.94 -3.85 12.00
N LYS A 188 9.89 -4.39 12.76
CA LYS A 188 11.19 -4.83 12.23
C LYS A 188 11.04 -6.19 11.52
N THR A 189 11.71 -6.34 10.40
CA THR A 189 11.81 -7.62 9.68
C THR A 189 13.23 -7.84 9.18
N THR A 190 13.59 -9.08 8.96
CA THR A 190 14.86 -9.41 8.31
C THR A 190 14.73 -9.24 6.80
N VAL A 191 15.63 -8.45 6.21
CA VAL A 191 15.74 -8.33 4.76
C VAL A 191 16.82 -9.33 4.31
N PRO A 192 16.53 -10.24 3.35
CA PRO A 192 17.51 -11.20 2.84
C PRO A 192 18.71 -10.50 2.21
N GLU A 193 19.91 -11.08 2.35
CA GLU A 193 21.15 -10.50 1.82
C GLU A 193 21.09 -10.30 0.30
N GLU A 194 20.45 -11.19 -0.42
CA GLU A 194 20.25 -11.07 -1.88
C GLU A 194 19.44 -9.81 -2.26
N VAL A 195 18.46 -9.44 -1.43
CA VAL A 195 17.63 -8.23 -1.63
C VAL A 195 18.46 -6.98 -1.34
N ILE A 196 19.24 -7.00 -0.26
CA ILE A 196 20.17 -5.91 0.10
C ILE A 196 21.20 -5.71 -1.01
N ALA A 197 21.79 -6.78 -1.51
CA ALA A 197 22.78 -6.74 -2.60
C ALA A 197 22.14 -6.20 -3.90
N ALA A 198 20.94 -6.67 -4.26
CA ALA A 198 20.24 -6.19 -5.45
C ALA A 198 19.88 -4.69 -5.32
N LYS A 199 19.40 -4.25 -4.16
CA LYS A 199 19.13 -2.81 -3.90
C LYS A 199 20.41 -2.00 -4.07
N ARG A 200 21.54 -2.42 -3.47
CA ARG A 200 22.81 -1.71 -3.55
C ARG A 200 23.28 -1.55 -4.99
N GLN A 201 23.26 -2.62 -5.79
CA GLN A 201 23.64 -2.57 -7.21
C GLN A 201 22.71 -1.62 -8.00
N LEU A 202 21.40 -1.64 -7.74
CA LEU A 202 20.48 -0.70 -8.39
C LEU A 202 20.75 0.76 -8.01
N VAL A 203 21.15 1.03 -6.77
CA VAL A 203 21.58 2.37 -6.33
C VAL A 203 22.86 2.79 -7.07
N GLU A 204 23.83 1.91 -7.23
CA GLU A 204 25.06 2.15 -8.01
C GLU A 204 24.75 2.42 -9.49
N LEU A 205 23.70 1.79 -10.04
CA LEU A 205 23.19 2.05 -11.39
C LEU A 205 22.35 3.34 -11.51
N GLY A 206 22.19 4.10 -10.44
CA GLY A 206 21.51 5.41 -10.44
C GLY A 206 20.02 5.40 -10.09
N PHE A 207 19.46 4.30 -9.63
CA PHE A 207 18.07 4.23 -9.18
C PHE A 207 17.92 4.77 -7.75
N VAL A 208 18.00 6.09 -7.58
CA VAL A 208 18.05 6.78 -6.28
C VAL A 208 16.84 7.69 -5.99
N ASN A 209 15.94 7.87 -6.97
CA ASN A 209 14.89 8.91 -6.93
C ASN A 209 13.85 8.73 -5.82
N ARG A 210 13.80 7.55 -5.18
CA ARG A 210 12.84 7.21 -4.13
C ARG A 210 13.47 6.82 -2.79
N LEU A 211 14.78 6.95 -2.66
CA LEU A 211 15.46 6.79 -1.39
C LEU A 211 14.96 7.83 -0.37
N ILE A 212 15.00 7.47 0.90
CA ILE A 212 14.74 8.42 1.97
C ILE A 212 15.93 9.38 2.05
N SER A 213 15.67 10.68 1.88
CA SER A 213 16.71 11.70 2.07
C SER A 213 17.17 11.75 3.53
N GLU A 214 18.45 11.97 3.76
CA GLU A 214 19.03 12.11 5.10
C GLU A 214 18.52 13.36 5.85
N VAL A 215 17.95 14.32 5.13
CA VAL A 215 17.38 15.54 5.69
C VAL A 215 15.86 15.37 5.77
N GLY A 216 15.37 15.30 7.01
CA GLY A 216 13.98 15.14 7.40
C GLY A 216 12.93 15.76 6.49
N GLN A 217 12.22 14.92 5.73
CA GLN A 217 10.92 15.25 5.20
C GLN A 217 9.81 14.64 6.09
N PHE A 218 9.93 14.86 7.37
CA PHE A 218 8.79 14.88 8.27
C PHE A 218 8.51 16.35 8.56
N GLY A 219 7.81 17.01 7.64
CA GLY A 219 7.30 18.34 7.87
C GLY A 219 6.49 18.34 9.17
N SER A 220 7.10 18.86 10.22
CA SER A 220 6.40 19.44 11.34
C SER A 220 5.53 20.57 10.80
N SER A 221 4.29 20.29 10.49
CA SER A 221 3.27 21.35 10.42
C SER A 221 2.83 21.65 11.84
N SER A 222 3.69 22.39 12.57
CA SER A 222 3.28 23.25 13.68
C SER A 222 2.97 24.60 13.04
N GLY A 223 1.73 25.04 13.10
CA GLY A 223 1.27 26.34 12.63
C GLY A 223 -0.14 26.26 12.11
#